data_cd6d9c9eb8604e3c0fe27d19edf5e204
#
_entry.id   cd6d9c9eb8604e3c0fe27d19edf5e204
#
_cell.length_a   1.000
_cell.length_b   1.000
_cell.length_c   1.000
_cell.angle_alpha   90.00
_cell.angle_beta   90.00
_cell.angle_gamma   90.00
#
_symmetry.space_group_name_H-M   'P 1'
#
loop_
_entity.id
_entity.type
_entity.pdbx_description
1 polymer ?
#
loop_
_entity_poly.entity_id
_entity_poly.type
_entity_poly.pdbx_seq_one_letter_code
_entity_poly.pdbx_strand_id
1 'polypeptide(L)'
;MPATVRARMTLLYGGLFAVITLGVLSAVLWMQKRIVNDRVQDVPAHPNPVACDGVPEDMPCPPAAPVAPTPRFEFVEPGAGQGPKKVVGPEQFQDSLVGSQRLVILVAIVVITVLAFAVCWWLTGRLLRPLHSITATARRLSLSTLHERIALDGPQNELKELADTFDAMIDRLEKAVDSQRRFVANASHELRTPLAIQRTAVEVGLADPSPERLAEVRAEMLRNTLRSERLIEGLLVLAQGERGLDARAPVDLEAVVRQVVEDNAAAAERDGIAVAAETRPVTVAGDEVLLTRMAANLVQNAIRHNRPGGDVRVELSEEALVVRNTGPIVPPEKVDELFEPFRRLHADRTGSAEGAGLGLSIVAAIARAHGGDVRATANPDGGLSVTVALT
;
A
#
# COMPACT_ATOMS: atom_id res chain seq x y z
N MET A 1 -27.75 9.85 12.81
CA MET A 1 -26.29 9.91 12.59
C MET A 1 -25.71 8.53 12.87
N PRO A 2 -24.95 7.90 11.99
CA PRO A 2 -24.33 6.61 12.29
C PRO A 2 -23.33 6.78 13.44
N ALA A 3 -23.48 5.95 14.47
CA ALA A 3 -22.54 5.96 15.60
C ALA A 3 -21.13 5.72 15.09
N THR A 4 -20.17 6.57 15.49
CA THR A 4 -18.77 6.44 15.09
C THR A 4 -18.22 5.08 15.56
N VAL A 5 -17.25 4.52 14.84
CA VAL A 5 -16.57 3.26 15.21
C VAL A 5 -16.09 3.31 16.67
N ARG A 6 -15.60 4.46 17.12
CA ARG A 6 -15.21 4.73 18.50
C ARG A 6 -16.36 4.49 19.48
N ALA A 7 -17.55 5.05 19.19
CA ALA A 7 -18.73 4.87 20.04
C ALA A 7 -19.20 3.41 20.09
N ARG A 8 -19.20 2.72 18.95
CA ARG A 8 -19.58 1.30 18.88
C ARG A 8 -18.62 0.40 19.67
N MET A 9 -17.31 0.60 19.52
CA MET A 9 -16.30 -0.18 20.25
C MET A 9 -16.36 0.10 21.76
N THR A 10 -16.50 1.36 22.16
CA THR A 10 -16.66 1.71 23.58
C THR A 10 -17.92 1.11 24.19
N LEU A 11 -19.05 1.12 23.48
CA LEU A 11 -20.29 0.48 23.92
C LEU A 11 -20.17 -1.03 24.02
N LEU A 12 -19.49 -1.68 23.06
CA LEU A 12 -19.29 -3.13 23.05
C LEU A 12 -18.40 -3.58 24.20
N TYR A 13 -17.20 -3.03 24.31
CA TYR A 13 -16.24 -3.43 25.36
C TYR A 13 -16.63 -2.91 26.74
N GLY A 14 -17.11 -1.68 26.84
CA GLY A 14 -17.63 -1.11 28.09
C GLY A 14 -18.88 -1.84 28.56
N GLY A 15 -19.80 -2.19 27.65
CA GLY A 15 -20.98 -2.98 27.95
C GLY A 15 -20.65 -4.40 28.39
N LEU A 16 -19.72 -5.07 27.70
CA LEU A 16 -19.24 -6.39 28.10
C LEU A 16 -18.61 -6.36 29.50
N PHE A 17 -17.77 -5.37 29.78
CA PHE A 17 -17.17 -5.20 31.10
C PHE A 17 -18.22 -4.96 32.19
N ALA A 18 -19.24 -4.14 31.93
CA ALA A 18 -20.34 -3.88 32.84
C ALA A 18 -21.13 -5.17 33.14
N VAL A 19 -21.42 -5.99 32.13
CA VAL A 19 -22.11 -7.30 32.30
C VAL A 19 -21.28 -8.26 33.15
N ILE A 20 -19.97 -8.37 32.88
CA ILE A 20 -19.05 -9.21 33.64
C ILE A 20 -19.01 -8.73 35.12
N THR A 21 -18.85 -7.45 35.34
CA THR A 21 -18.80 -6.86 36.69
C THR A 21 -20.10 -7.09 37.44
N LEU A 22 -21.26 -6.96 36.79
CA LEU A 22 -22.57 -7.25 37.39
C LEU A 22 -22.72 -8.74 37.70
N GLY A 23 -22.23 -9.63 36.82
CA GLY A 23 -22.25 -11.07 37.04
C GLY A 23 -21.40 -11.50 38.23
N VAL A 24 -20.17 -11.01 38.33
CA VAL A 24 -19.27 -11.26 39.46
C VAL A 24 -19.88 -10.75 40.76
N LEU A 25 -20.46 -9.57 40.75
CA LEU A 25 -21.13 -9.02 41.92
C LEU A 25 -22.31 -9.88 42.37
N SER A 26 -23.18 -10.26 41.42
CA SER A 26 -24.33 -11.11 41.73
C SER A 26 -23.89 -12.41 42.39
N ALA A 27 -22.79 -12.99 41.89
CA ALA A 27 -22.20 -14.21 42.46
C ALA A 27 -21.65 -13.98 43.88
N VAL A 28 -20.96 -12.86 44.11
CA VAL A 28 -20.43 -12.51 45.43
C VAL A 28 -21.55 -12.26 46.45
N LEU A 29 -22.58 -11.50 46.07
CA LEU A 29 -23.74 -11.24 46.92
C LEU A 29 -24.52 -12.53 47.22
N TRP A 30 -24.67 -13.42 46.26
CA TRP A 30 -25.30 -14.70 46.43
C TRP A 30 -24.49 -15.60 47.39
N MET A 31 -23.16 -15.64 47.22
CA MET A 31 -22.25 -16.39 48.08
C MET A 31 -22.25 -15.85 49.52
N GLN A 32 -22.23 -14.53 49.72
CA GLN A 32 -22.37 -13.91 51.04
C GLN A 32 -23.69 -14.31 51.72
N LYS A 33 -24.81 -14.23 50.98
CA LYS A 33 -26.13 -14.62 51.50
C LYS A 33 -26.15 -16.08 51.94
N ARG A 34 -25.49 -16.96 51.18
CA ARG A 34 -25.40 -18.39 51.49
C ARG A 34 -24.58 -18.64 52.74
N ILE A 35 -23.41 -18.05 52.88
CA ILE A 35 -22.52 -18.17 54.05
C ILE A 35 -23.20 -17.65 55.32
N VAL A 36 -23.92 -16.51 55.23
CA VAL A 36 -24.65 -15.96 56.37
C VAL A 36 -25.81 -16.90 56.77
N ASN A 37 -26.52 -17.45 55.80
CA ASN A 37 -27.65 -18.36 56.06
C ASN A 37 -27.21 -19.70 56.70
N ASP A 38 -26.09 -20.26 56.19
CA ASP A 38 -25.52 -21.49 56.75
C ASP A 38 -25.01 -21.29 58.19
N ARG A 39 -24.43 -20.10 58.50
CA ARG A 39 -24.00 -19.81 59.91
C ARG A 39 -25.13 -19.54 60.87
N VAL A 40 -26.25 -19.04 60.37
CA VAL A 40 -27.46 -18.84 61.25
C VAL A 40 -28.13 -20.13 61.56
N GLN A 41 -28.07 -21.18 60.74
CA GLN A 41 -28.64 -22.50 61.00
C GLN A 41 -27.81 -23.34 61.99
N ASP A 42 -26.53 -23.04 62.19
CA ASP A 42 -25.65 -23.73 63.15
C ASP A 42 -25.68 -23.15 64.54
N VAL A 43 -26.53 -22.16 64.81
CA VAL A 43 -26.79 -21.75 66.23
C VAL A 43 -27.66 -22.81 66.92
N PRO A 44 -27.10 -23.54 67.86
CA PRO A 44 -27.87 -24.60 68.52
C PRO A 44 -29.12 -23.98 69.17
N ALA A 45 -30.28 -24.46 68.76
CA ALA A 45 -31.53 -24.16 69.45
C ALA A 45 -31.33 -24.53 70.95
N HIS A 46 -31.78 -23.64 71.81
CA HIS A 46 -31.63 -23.72 73.23
C HIS A 46 -31.57 -25.16 73.75
N PRO A 47 -30.69 -25.44 74.75
CA PRO A 47 -30.67 -26.75 75.34
C PRO A 47 -32.05 -27.10 75.79
N ASN A 48 -32.58 -28.23 75.37
CA ASN A 48 -33.85 -28.78 75.83
C ASN A 48 -33.94 -28.66 77.36
N PRO A 49 -35.06 -28.24 77.86
CA PRO A 49 -35.25 -28.36 79.29
C PRO A 49 -34.93 -29.79 79.68
N VAL A 50 -34.12 -29.96 80.72
CA VAL A 50 -33.70 -31.28 81.24
C VAL A 50 -34.95 -32.07 81.37
N ALA A 51 -35.13 -33.11 80.54
CA ALA A 51 -36.19 -34.08 80.73
C ALA A 51 -35.87 -34.81 81.98
N CYS A 52 -36.80 -34.79 82.93
CA CYS A 52 -36.70 -35.55 84.16
C CYS A 52 -36.97 -37.05 83.93
N ASP A 53 -36.54 -37.60 82.81
CA ASP A 53 -36.61 -39.02 82.50
C ASP A 53 -35.57 -39.78 83.33
N GLY A 54 -36.08 -40.54 84.37
CA GLY A 54 -35.24 -41.40 85.20
C GLY A 54 -35.08 -40.98 86.64
N VAL A 55 -35.80 -39.99 87.13
CA VAL A 55 -35.85 -39.68 88.58
C VAL A 55 -36.96 -40.52 89.21
N PRO A 56 -36.70 -41.25 90.36
CA PRO A 56 -37.71 -41.95 91.06
C PRO A 56 -38.83 -41.00 91.51
N GLU A 57 -40.09 -41.48 91.52
CA GLU A 57 -41.32 -40.71 91.80
C GLU A 57 -41.35 -39.98 93.13
N ASP A 58 -40.44 -40.26 94.05
CA ASP A 58 -40.41 -39.73 95.44
C ASP A 58 -39.40 -38.58 95.59
N MET A 59 -38.70 -38.06 94.48
CA MET A 59 -37.74 -37.01 94.62
C MET A 59 -38.16 -35.76 93.81
N PRO A 60 -38.32 -34.58 94.43
CA PRO A 60 -38.67 -33.40 93.70
C PRO A 60 -37.56 -33.00 92.69
N CYS A 61 -37.94 -32.72 91.44
CA CYS A 61 -37.00 -32.21 90.44
C CYS A 61 -36.23 -31.02 90.98
N PRO A 62 -34.88 -30.96 90.81
CA PRO A 62 -34.12 -29.83 91.24
C PRO A 62 -34.57 -28.59 90.41
N PRO A 63 -34.71 -27.41 91.04
CA PRO A 63 -35.10 -26.22 90.38
C PRO A 63 -34.06 -25.93 89.26
N ALA A 64 -34.59 -25.63 88.05
CA ALA A 64 -33.74 -25.26 86.91
C ALA A 64 -32.73 -24.17 87.34
N ALA A 65 -31.47 -24.43 87.16
CA ALA A 65 -30.45 -23.41 87.47
C ALA A 65 -30.80 -22.11 86.73
N PRO A 66 -30.69 -20.95 87.44
CA PRO A 66 -31.01 -19.68 86.78
C PRO A 66 -30.13 -19.54 85.51
N VAL A 67 -30.81 -19.49 84.39
CA VAL A 67 -30.14 -19.21 83.11
C VAL A 67 -29.44 -17.87 83.25
N ALA A 68 -28.11 -17.83 83.21
CA ALA A 68 -27.32 -16.60 83.23
C ALA A 68 -27.85 -15.68 82.09
N PRO A 69 -28.18 -14.45 82.44
CA PRO A 69 -28.66 -13.57 81.38
C PRO A 69 -27.60 -13.46 80.24
N THR A 70 -28.00 -13.81 79.05
CA THR A 70 -27.16 -13.62 77.87
C THR A 70 -26.60 -12.20 77.92
N PRO A 71 -25.29 -11.97 77.69
CA PRO A 71 -24.71 -10.64 77.76
C PRO A 71 -25.40 -9.76 76.69
N ARG A 72 -26.23 -8.83 77.17
CA ARG A 72 -26.76 -7.76 76.37
C ARG A 72 -25.61 -6.78 76.14
N PHE A 73 -25.04 -6.78 74.97
CA PHE A 73 -24.09 -5.70 74.57
C PHE A 73 -24.88 -4.39 74.44
N GLU A 74 -24.74 -3.54 75.44
CA GLU A 74 -25.35 -2.23 75.48
C GLU A 74 -24.37 -1.25 74.71
N PHE A 75 -24.69 -0.92 73.45
CA PHE A 75 -23.97 0.10 72.75
C PHE A 75 -24.52 1.45 73.15
N VAL A 76 -23.72 2.30 73.80
CA VAL A 76 -24.03 3.67 74.15
C VAL A 76 -23.52 4.54 73.04
N GLU A 77 -24.40 5.18 72.24
CA GLU A 77 -23.99 6.27 71.33
C GLU A 77 -23.47 7.45 72.16
N PRO A 78 -22.28 7.99 71.88
CA PRO A 78 -21.76 9.18 72.51
C PRO A 78 -22.48 10.42 71.97
N GLY A 79 -23.34 11.04 72.84
CA GLY A 79 -23.82 12.42 72.57
C GLY A 79 -25.31 12.71 72.62
N ALA A 80 -26.18 11.78 73.01
CA ALA A 80 -27.60 12.08 73.17
C ALA A 80 -27.94 12.27 74.66
N GLY A 81 -28.52 13.46 74.98
CA GLY A 81 -29.05 13.78 76.30
C GLY A 81 -30.11 12.80 76.79
N GLN A 82 -30.40 12.82 78.10
CA GLN A 82 -31.21 11.91 78.91
C GLN A 82 -32.61 11.63 78.28
N GLY A 83 -32.66 10.69 77.33
CA GLY A 83 -33.86 10.11 76.76
C GLY A 83 -33.84 8.58 76.97
N PRO A 84 -34.97 7.82 76.87
CA PRO A 84 -34.98 6.40 77.05
C PRO A 84 -33.99 5.70 76.15
N LYS A 85 -33.02 4.97 76.73
CA LYS A 85 -32.01 4.20 76.04
C LYS A 85 -32.69 3.20 75.10
N LYS A 86 -32.56 3.46 73.83
CA LYS A 86 -33.06 2.56 72.79
C LYS A 86 -32.12 1.32 72.72
N VAL A 87 -32.55 0.22 73.33
CA VAL A 87 -31.84 -1.03 73.22
C VAL A 87 -31.99 -1.56 71.79
N VAL A 88 -30.96 -1.47 71.03
CA VAL A 88 -30.93 -2.01 69.66
C VAL A 88 -30.67 -3.46 69.70
N GLY A 89 -31.67 -4.28 69.30
CA GLY A 89 -31.52 -5.71 69.23
C GLY A 89 -30.44 -6.14 68.24
N PRO A 90 -29.81 -7.32 68.46
CA PRO A 90 -28.75 -7.82 67.57
C PRO A 90 -29.14 -7.88 66.10
N GLU A 91 -30.43 -8.08 65.81
CA GLU A 91 -30.96 -8.04 64.41
C GLU A 91 -30.90 -6.66 63.75
N GLN A 92 -31.24 -5.61 64.52
CA GLN A 92 -31.18 -4.24 63.96
C GLN A 92 -29.73 -3.74 63.73
N PHE A 93 -28.78 -4.22 64.54
CA PHE A 93 -27.35 -3.92 64.36
C PHE A 93 -26.78 -4.64 63.15
N GLN A 94 -27.17 -5.91 62.91
CA GLN A 94 -26.78 -6.64 61.70
C GLN A 94 -27.36 -6.01 60.44
N ASP A 95 -28.62 -5.58 60.44
CA ASP A 95 -29.24 -4.94 59.29
C ASP A 95 -28.57 -3.59 58.91
N SER A 96 -28.15 -2.80 59.90
CA SER A 96 -27.47 -1.53 59.67
C SER A 96 -26.05 -1.74 59.13
N LEU A 97 -25.32 -2.74 59.59
CA LEU A 97 -23.97 -3.06 59.05
C LEU A 97 -24.05 -3.64 57.66
N VAL A 98 -24.99 -4.53 57.36
CA VAL A 98 -25.22 -5.12 56.04
C VAL A 98 -25.70 -4.06 55.05
N GLY A 99 -26.54 -3.11 55.50
CA GLY A 99 -27.01 -1.98 54.68
C GLY A 99 -25.89 -1.03 54.24
N SER A 100 -25.00 -0.65 55.18
CA SER A 100 -23.86 0.21 54.88
C SER A 100 -22.83 -0.44 53.96
N GLN A 101 -22.55 -1.75 54.14
CA GLN A 101 -21.69 -2.54 53.25
C GLN A 101 -22.26 -2.60 51.81
N ARG A 102 -23.57 -2.82 51.66
CA ARG A 102 -24.22 -2.85 50.34
C ARG A 102 -24.08 -1.50 49.61
N LEU A 103 -24.26 -0.40 50.32
CA LEU A 103 -24.09 0.95 49.72
C LEU A 103 -22.66 1.20 49.23
N VAL A 104 -21.65 0.82 50.06
CA VAL A 104 -20.23 0.97 49.66
C VAL A 104 -19.92 0.12 48.45
N ILE A 105 -20.40 -1.12 48.39
CA ILE A 105 -20.21 -2.01 47.23
C ILE A 105 -20.87 -1.42 45.99
N LEU A 106 -22.12 -0.92 46.09
CA LEU A 106 -22.80 -0.27 44.95
C LEU A 106 -22.05 0.94 44.43
N VAL A 107 -21.57 1.83 45.29
CA VAL A 107 -20.78 3.00 44.91
C VAL A 107 -19.48 2.58 44.25
N ALA A 108 -18.76 1.61 44.81
CA ALA A 108 -17.53 1.09 44.26
C ALA A 108 -17.74 0.57 42.80
N ILE A 109 -18.83 -0.14 42.55
CA ILE A 109 -19.17 -0.67 41.23
C ILE A 109 -19.45 0.43 40.24
N VAL A 110 -20.24 1.41 40.61
CA VAL A 110 -20.55 2.56 39.76
C VAL A 110 -19.24 3.27 39.39
N VAL A 111 -18.36 3.51 40.35
CA VAL A 111 -17.05 4.16 40.12
C VAL A 111 -16.17 3.33 39.17
N ILE A 112 -16.04 2.00 39.44
CA ILE A 112 -15.24 1.11 38.58
C ILE A 112 -15.81 1.07 37.15
N THR A 113 -17.13 0.98 37.00
CA THR A 113 -17.78 0.96 35.68
C THR A 113 -17.56 2.24 34.91
N VAL A 114 -17.74 3.39 35.57
CA VAL A 114 -17.48 4.70 34.94
C VAL A 114 -16.01 4.85 34.55
N LEU A 115 -15.10 4.42 35.41
CA LEU A 115 -13.66 4.45 35.14
C LEU A 115 -13.31 3.55 33.96
N ALA A 116 -13.87 2.35 33.90
CA ALA A 116 -13.67 1.42 32.79
C ALA A 116 -14.16 2.01 31.45
N PHE A 117 -15.34 2.62 31.43
CA PHE A 117 -15.86 3.33 30.25
C PHE A 117 -14.92 4.48 29.83
N ALA A 118 -14.44 5.28 30.77
CA ALA A 118 -13.52 6.37 30.50
C ALA A 118 -12.19 5.89 29.91
N VAL A 119 -11.62 4.83 30.49
CA VAL A 119 -10.38 4.20 29.98
C VAL A 119 -10.59 3.60 28.59
N CYS A 120 -11.68 2.86 28.36
CA CYS A 120 -12.03 2.31 27.05
C CYS A 120 -12.20 3.42 26.00
N TRP A 121 -12.88 4.50 26.36
CA TRP A 121 -13.05 5.66 25.46
C TRP A 121 -11.73 6.31 25.10
N TRP A 122 -10.87 6.53 26.07
CA TRP A 122 -9.55 7.12 25.86
C TRP A 122 -8.64 6.23 25.02
N LEU A 123 -8.57 4.92 25.36
CA LEU A 123 -7.74 3.93 24.66
C LEU A 123 -8.19 3.74 23.21
N THR A 124 -9.50 3.58 22.97
CA THR A 124 -10.06 3.46 21.62
C THR A 124 -9.77 4.72 20.79
N GLY A 125 -9.88 5.89 21.41
CA GLY A 125 -9.54 7.15 20.75
C GLY A 125 -8.06 7.24 20.37
N ARG A 126 -7.17 6.74 21.22
CA ARG A 126 -5.72 6.72 20.96
C ARG A 126 -5.35 5.72 19.87
N LEU A 127 -5.92 4.51 19.90
CA LEU A 127 -5.67 3.44 18.92
C LEU A 127 -6.20 3.76 17.52
N LEU A 128 -7.33 4.49 17.43
CA LEU A 128 -7.93 4.85 16.14
C LEU A 128 -7.43 6.18 15.57
N ARG A 129 -6.59 6.92 16.28
CA ARG A 129 -6.01 8.19 15.79
C ARG A 129 -5.23 8.03 14.48
N PRO A 130 -4.34 7.04 14.34
CA PRO A 130 -3.61 6.80 13.10
C PRO A 130 -4.52 6.53 11.89
N LEU A 131 -5.62 5.82 12.09
CA LEU A 131 -6.58 5.55 11.02
C LEU A 131 -7.24 6.82 10.48
N HIS A 132 -7.47 7.81 11.35
CA HIS A 132 -7.99 9.11 10.92
C HIS A 132 -6.96 9.90 10.12
N SER A 133 -5.66 9.84 10.46
CA SER A 133 -4.60 10.50 9.67
C SER A 133 -4.48 9.87 8.29
N ILE A 134 -4.43 8.53 8.20
CA ILE A 134 -4.41 7.80 6.93
C ILE A 134 -5.59 8.22 6.04
N THR A 135 -6.82 8.21 6.61
CA THR A 135 -8.03 8.57 5.86
C THR A 135 -8.03 10.06 5.46
N ALA A 136 -7.52 10.94 6.30
CA ALA A 136 -7.45 12.37 6.01
C ALA A 136 -6.44 12.67 4.89
N THR A 137 -5.26 12.04 4.91
CA THR A 137 -4.25 12.17 3.84
C THR A 137 -4.80 11.57 2.54
N ALA A 138 -5.39 10.37 2.58
CA ALA A 138 -6.00 9.74 1.41
C ALA A 138 -7.09 10.61 0.75
N ARG A 139 -7.90 11.32 1.54
CA ARG A 139 -8.94 12.22 1.02
C ARG A 139 -8.40 13.53 0.45
N ARG A 140 -7.22 13.99 0.89
CA ARG A 140 -6.57 15.19 0.36
C ARG A 140 -5.68 14.89 -0.84
N LEU A 141 -5.43 13.60 -1.11
CA LEU A 141 -4.58 13.20 -2.22
C LEU A 141 -5.17 13.70 -3.54
N SER A 142 -4.36 14.48 -4.25
CA SER A 142 -4.65 15.03 -5.57
C SER A 142 -3.33 15.07 -6.35
N LEU A 143 -3.39 15.35 -7.65
CA LEU A 143 -2.18 15.47 -8.49
C LEU A 143 -1.20 16.57 -8.04
N SER A 144 -1.65 17.51 -7.21
CA SER A 144 -0.82 18.58 -6.63
C SER A 144 -0.25 18.25 -5.26
N THR A 145 -0.78 17.23 -4.57
CA THR A 145 -0.39 16.85 -3.20
C THR A 145 0.20 15.45 -3.10
N LEU A 146 0.60 14.85 -4.24
CA LEU A 146 1.20 13.51 -4.28
C LEU A 146 2.52 13.39 -3.50
N HIS A 147 3.18 14.51 -3.17
CA HIS A 147 4.40 14.52 -2.36
C HIS A 147 4.13 14.34 -0.86
N GLU A 148 2.86 14.49 -0.41
CA GLU A 148 2.51 14.24 0.98
C GLU A 148 2.60 12.75 1.30
N ARG A 149 3.12 12.42 2.50
CA ARG A 149 3.21 11.06 3.02
C ARG A 149 2.47 10.98 4.34
N ILE A 150 1.99 9.79 4.65
CA ILE A 150 1.38 9.52 5.96
C ILE A 150 2.47 9.56 7.02
N ALA A 151 3.63 8.97 6.74
CA ALA A 151 4.84 8.92 7.56
C ALA A 151 4.48 8.61 9.03
N LEU A 152 3.74 7.53 9.26
CA LEU A 152 3.25 7.17 10.58
C LEU A 152 4.42 6.73 11.47
N ASP A 153 4.67 7.49 12.54
CA ASP A 153 5.64 7.12 13.57
C ASP A 153 5.02 6.16 14.59
N GLY A 154 5.80 5.17 15.02
CA GLY A 154 5.37 4.24 16.06
C GLY A 154 5.92 2.82 15.93
N PRO A 155 5.48 1.91 16.81
CA PRO A 155 5.91 0.52 16.76
C PRO A 155 5.42 -0.18 15.49
N GLN A 156 6.18 -1.18 15.05
CA GLN A 156 5.80 -2.04 13.94
C GLN A 156 4.53 -2.83 14.32
N ASN A 157 3.42 -2.44 13.75
CA ASN A 157 2.13 -3.09 13.87
C ASN A 157 1.36 -3.00 12.56
N GLU A 158 0.17 -3.59 12.49
CA GLU A 158 -0.67 -3.66 11.29
C GLU A 158 -1.03 -2.25 10.74
N LEU A 159 -1.14 -1.25 11.61
CA LEU A 159 -1.42 0.13 11.20
C LEU A 159 -0.20 0.81 10.57
N LYS A 160 0.99 0.51 11.08
CA LYS A 160 2.26 0.98 10.50
C LYS A 160 2.49 0.33 9.14
N GLU A 161 2.29 -0.99 9.03
CA GLU A 161 2.39 -1.73 7.76
C GLU A 161 1.42 -1.17 6.71
N LEU A 162 0.16 -0.88 7.11
CA LEU A 162 -0.82 -0.25 6.23
C LEU A 162 -0.36 1.13 5.75
N ALA A 163 0.17 1.96 6.66
CA ALA A 163 0.66 3.30 6.32
C ALA A 163 1.86 3.23 5.38
N ASP A 164 2.82 2.35 5.64
CA ASP A 164 4.02 2.16 4.81
C ASP A 164 3.65 1.62 3.41
N THR A 165 2.68 0.69 3.32
CA THR A 165 2.14 0.18 2.05
C THR A 165 1.46 1.30 1.25
N PHE A 166 0.69 2.16 1.93
CA PHE A 166 0.04 3.30 1.30
C PHE A 166 1.06 4.34 0.80
N ASP A 167 2.09 4.64 1.60
CA ASP A 167 3.16 5.55 1.20
C ASP A 167 3.97 4.99 0.01
N ALA A 168 4.22 3.68 -0.04
CA ALA A 168 4.84 3.02 -1.19
C ALA A 168 3.96 3.10 -2.46
N MET A 169 2.64 3.01 -2.31
CA MET A 169 1.70 3.19 -3.43
C MET A 169 1.71 4.65 -3.94
N ILE A 170 1.71 5.63 -3.03
CA ILE A 170 1.81 7.05 -3.39
C ILE A 170 3.14 7.32 -4.13
N ASP A 171 4.26 6.75 -3.66
CA ASP A 171 5.57 6.91 -4.31
C ASP A 171 5.55 6.39 -5.75
N ARG A 172 4.94 5.22 -5.99
CA ARG A 172 4.76 4.69 -7.35
C ARG A 172 3.89 5.60 -8.22
N LEU A 173 2.79 6.12 -7.65
CA LEU A 173 1.90 7.02 -8.37
C LEU A 173 2.58 8.36 -8.70
N GLU A 174 3.33 8.95 -7.77
CA GLU A 174 4.09 10.18 -7.98
C GLU A 174 5.11 10.00 -9.12
N LYS A 175 5.89 8.91 -9.08
CA LYS A 175 6.84 8.57 -10.16
C LYS A 175 6.16 8.40 -11.51
N ALA A 176 5.00 7.75 -11.56
CA ALA A 176 4.22 7.58 -12.79
C ALA A 176 3.72 8.92 -13.33
N VAL A 177 3.17 9.79 -12.48
CA VAL A 177 2.69 11.13 -12.86
C VAL A 177 3.83 12.02 -13.34
N ASP A 178 4.97 11.99 -12.65
CA ASP A 178 6.14 12.78 -13.07
C ASP A 178 6.75 12.28 -14.37
N SER A 179 6.77 10.97 -14.60
CA SER A 179 7.15 10.38 -15.90
C SER A 179 6.20 10.84 -17.00
N GLN A 180 4.89 10.80 -16.75
CA GLN A 180 3.88 11.26 -17.70
C GLN A 180 4.01 12.76 -18.02
N ARG A 181 4.26 13.60 -17.00
CA ARG A 181 4.50 15.05 -17.21
C ARG A 181 5.73 15.31 -18.08
N ARG A 182 6.85 14.62 -17.77
CA ARG A 182 8.08 14.70 -18.58
C ARG A 182 7.85 14.24 -20.01
N PHE A 183 7.13 13.13 -20.18
CA PHE A 183 6.76 12.61 -21.50
C PHE A 183 5.99 13.65 -22.34
N VAL A 184 4.92 14.25 -21.79
CA VAL A 184 4.13 15.27 -22.49
C VAL A 184 4.95 16.52 -22.81
N ALA A 185 5.76 16.99 -21.85
CA ALA A 185 6.63 18.15 -22.06
C ALA A 185 7.64 17.90 -23.19
N ASN A 186 8.34 16.76 -23.16
CA ASN A 186 9.33 16.38 -24.15
C ASN A 186 8.70 16.17 -25.54
N ALA A 187 7.54 15.47 -25.61
CA ALA A 187 6.80 15.29 -26.85
C ALA A 187 6.42 16.65 -27.48
N SER A 188 5.95 17.60 -26.64
CA SER A 188 5.61 18.95 -27.11
C SER A 188 6.82 19.70 -27.64
N HIS A 189 8.00 19.57 -27.02
CA HIS A 189 9.23 20.19 -27.49
C HIS A 189 9.72 19.55 -28.79
N GLU A 190 9.74 18.23 -28.88
CA GLU A 190 10.19 17.50 -30.07
C GLU A 190 9.24 17.67 -31.27
N LEU A 191 7.96 17.93 -31.05
CA LEU A 191 7.01 18.29 -32.14
C LEU A 191 7.11 19.75 -32.55
N ARG A 192 7.44 20.68 -31.64
CA ARG A 192 7.55 22.10 -31.95
C ARG A 192 8.74 22.39 -32.87
N THR A 193 9.86 21.72 -32.66
CA THR A 193 11.11 21.95 -33.44
C THR A 193 10.92 21.72 -34.93
N PRO A 194 10.43 20.58 -35.45
CA PRO A 194 10.22 20.37 -36.86
C PRO A 194 9.18 21.33 -37.47
N LEU A 195 8.13 21.68 -36.71
CA LEU A 195 7.15 22.68 -37.16
C LEU A 195 7.78 24.07 -37.34
N ALA A 196 8.67 24.48 -36.42
CA ALA A 196 9.41 25.75 -36.55
C ALA A 196 10.34 25.72 -37.75
N ILE A 197 11.05 24.61 -37.99
CA ILE A 197 11.92 24.45 -39.19
C ILE A 197 11.09 24.53 -40.48
N GLN A 198 9.95 23.81 -40.53
CA GLN A 198 9.05 23.87 -41.71
C GLN A 198 8.54 25.29 -41.96
N ARG A 199 8.13 25.98 -40.90
CA ARG A 199 7.70 27.39 -41.01
C ARG A 199 8.81 28.28 -41.54
N THR A 200 10.03 28.18 -41.00
CA THR A 200 11.18 28.95 -41.47
C THR A 200 11.54 28.61 -42.92
N ALA A 201 11.49 27.33 -43.32
CA ALA A 201 11.73 26.90 -44.69
C ALA A 201 10.72 27.53 -45.67
N VAL A 202 9.46 27.68 -45.28
CA VAL A 202 8.44 28.35 -46.08
C VAL A 202 8.66 29.86 -46.07
N GLU A 203 8.80 30.51 -44.93
CA GLU A 203 8.88 31.96 -44.79
C GLU A 203 10.16 32.54 -45.41
N VAL A 204 11.29 31.87 -45.23
CA VAL A 204 12.62 32.36 -45.68
C VAL A 204 13.04 31.67 -46.98
N GLY A 205 12.83 30.36 -47.08
CA GLY A 205 13.29 29.57 -48.23
C GLY A 205 12.53 29.85 -49.51
N LEU A 206 11.27 30.30 -49.42
CA LEU A 206 10.43 30.67 -50.57
C LEU A 206 10.37 32.20 -50.83
N ALA A 207 11.08 33.01 -50.05
CA ALA A 207 11.10 34.47 -50.24
C ALA A 207 11.78 34.90 -51.53
N ASP A 208 12.80 34.14 -52.01
CA ASP A 208 13.50 34.36 -53.27
C ASP A 208 13.72 33.00 -53.98
N PRO A 209 12.73 32.50 -54.73
CA PRO A 209 12.70 31.13 -55.23
C PRO A 209 13.53 30.99 -56.53
N SER A 210 14.79 30.53 -56.38
CA SER A 210 15.51 29.94 -57.55
C SER A 210 15.14 28.43 -57.65
N PRO A 211 15.26 27.82 -58.86
CA PRO A 211 14.99 26.40 -59.03
C PRO A 211 15.77 25.48 -58.06
N GLU A 212 17.05 25.82 -57.81
CA GLU A 212 17.93 25.09 -56.90
C GLU A 212 17.46 25.24 -55.48
N ARG A 213 17.08 26.45 -55.04
CA ARG A 213 16.56 26.74 -53.71
C ARG A 213 15.24 26.02 -53.44
N LEU A 214 14.35 25.97 -54.45
CA LEU A 214 13.11 25.21 -54.36
C LEU A 214 13.34 23.72 -54.15
N ALA A 215 14.35 23.14 -54.84
CA ALA A 215 14.71 21.75 -54.67
C ALA A 215 15.26 21.45 -53.25
N GLU A 216 16.11 22.35 -52.73
CA GLU A 216 16.64 22.25 -51.34
C GLU A 216 15.54 22.35 -50.30
N VAL A 217 14.69 23.38 -50.39
CA VAL A 217 13.55 23.57 -49.46
C VAL A 217 12.59 22.37 -49.49
N ARG A 218 12.28 21.86 -50.70
CA ARG A 218 11.44 20.67 -50.84
C ARG A 218 12.07 19.46 -50.17
N ALA A 219 13.37 19.21 -50.37
CA ALA A 219 14.07 18.09 -49.75
C ALA A 219 14.13 18.22 -48.23
N GLU A 220 14.34 19.42 -47.72
CA GLU A 220 14.34 19.69 -46.27
C GLU A 220 12.95 19.50 -45.65
N MET A 221 11.90 20.03 -46.27
CA MET A 221 10.51 19.83 -45.81
C MET A 221 10.14 18.36 -45.78
N LEU A 222 10.49 17.58 -46.84
CA LEU A 222 10.21 16.16 -46.89
C LEU A 222 10.93 15.41 -45.76
N ARG A 223 12.22 15.71 -45.53
CA ARG A 223 12.97 15.11 -44.40
C ARG A 223 12.31 15.41 -43.03
N ASN A 224 11.89 16.66 -42.83
CA ASN A 224 11.24 17.07 -41.58
C ASN A 224 9.86 16.45 -41.40
N THR A 225 9.08 16.27 -42.48
CA THR A 225 7.79 15.58 -42.46
C THR A 225 7.96 14.11 -42.06
N LEU A 226 8.85 13.38 -42.70
CA LEU A 226 9.16 11.99 -42.40
C LEU A 226 9.70 11.81 -40.98
N ARG A 227 10.44 12.80 -40.45
CA ARG A 227 10.87 12.80 -39.04
C ARG A 227 9.69 12.97 -38.10
N SER A 228 8.78 13.89 -38.41
CA SER A 228 7.58 14.15 -37.61
C SER A 228 6.63 12.94 -37.57
N GLU A 229 6.43 12.30 -38.74
CA GLU A 229 5.65 11.06 -38.86
C GLU A 229 6.22 9.96 -37.97
N ARG A 230 7.51 9.67 -38.03
CA ARG A 230 8.18 8.69 -37.19
C ARG A 230 8.05 9.02 -35.69
N LEU A 231 8.12 10.30 -35.32
CA LEU A 231 7.92 10.74 -33.93
C LEU A 231 6.48 10.46 -33.47
N ILE A 232 5.49 10.87 -34.26
CA ILE A 232 4.06 10.67 -33.95
C ILE A 232 3.75 9.20 -33.84
N GLU A 233 4.18 8.38 -34.77
CA GLU A 233 4.01 6.93 -34.71
C GLU A 233 4.68 6.31 -33.47
N GLY A 234 5.90 6.77 -33.11
CA GLY A 234 6.56 6.35 -31.87
C GLY A 234 5.74 6.65 -30.62
N LEU A 235 5.17 7.86 -30.57
CA LEU A 235 4.29 8.27 -29.47
C LEU A 235 3.01 7.43 -29.40
N LEU A 236 2.41 7.09 -30.55
CA LEU A 236 1.22 6.22 -30.62
C LEU A 236 1.53 4.82 -30.10
N VAL A 237 2.67 4.23 -30.48
CA VAL A 237 3.07 2.89 -29.97
C VAL A 237 3.31 2.92 -28.46
N LEU A 238 3.95 3.98 -27.94
CA LEU A 238 4.14 4.11 -26.49
C LEU A 238 2.79 4.18 -25.76
N ALA A 239 1.82 4.93 -26.31
CA ALA A 239 0.49 5.03 -25.73
C ALA A 239 -0.33 3.73 -25.83
N GLN A 240 -0.11 2.93 -26.89
CA GLN A 240 -0.74 1.61 -27.06
C GLN A 240 -0.10 0.55 -26.16
N GLY A 241 1.23 0.58 -26.00
CA GLY A 241 1.96 -0.38 -25.19
C GLY A 241 1.50 -0.44 -23.72
N GLU A 242 0.93 0.65 -23.20
CA GLU A 242 0.33 0.69 -21.85
C GLU A 242 -1.04 -0.02 -21.77
N ARG A 243 -1.74 -0.20 -22.90
CA ARG A 243 -3.08 -0.82 -22.95
C ARG A 243 -3.04 -2.33 -23.21
N GLY A 244 -1.88 -2.85 -23.66
CA GLY A 244 -1.75 -4.22 -24.13
C GLY A 244 -2.22 -4.39 -25.59
N LEU A 245 -2.24 -5.64 -26.07
CA LEU A 245 -2.64 -5.99 -27.43
C LEU A 245 -4.14 -6.27 -27.49
N ASP A 246 -4.82 -5.67 -28.46
CA ASP A 246 -6.25 -5.93 -28.75
C ASP A 246 -6.47 -7.34 -29.36
N ALA A 247 -5.50 -7.83 -30.14
CA ALA A 247 -5.54 -9.16 -30.74
C ALA A 247 -4.11 -9.75 -30.81
N ARG A 248 -4.02 -11.06 -30.76
CA ARG A 248 -2.77 -11.81 -30.92
C ARG A 248 -2.95 -12.85 -32.00
N ALA A 249 -2.03 -12.89 -32.96
CA ALA A 249 -1.95 -13.90 -33.99
C ALA A 249 -0.59 -14.62 -33.90
N PRO A 250 -0.46 -15.87 -34.38
CA PRO A 250 0.85 -16.49 -34.52
C PRO A 250 1.67 -15.74 -35.56
N VAL A 251 2.85 -15.23 -35.15
CA VAL A 251 3.79 -14.47 -36.01
C VAL A 251 5.07 -15.27 -36.12
N ASP A 252 5.57 -15.45 -37.35
CA ASP A 252 6.90 -15.99 -37.62
C ASP A 252 7.94 -14.89 -37.36
N LEU A 253 8.51 -14.93 -36.14
CA LEU A 253 9.48 -13.93 -35.71
C LEU A 253 10.82 -14.04 -36.48
N GLU A 254 11.17 -15.24 -36.95
CA GLU A 254 12.36 -15.42 -37.79
C GLU A 254 12.22 -14.67 -39.11
N ALA A 255 11.09 -14.83 -39.80
CA ALA A 255 10.81 -14.12 -41.05
C ALA A 255 10.85 -12.58 -40.85
N VAL A 256 10.23 -12.09 -39.76
CA VAL A 256 10.24 -10.66 -39.39
C VAL A 256 11.66 -10.14 -39.18
N VAL A 257 12.49 -10.83 -38.38
CA VAL A 257 13.86 -10.40 -38.08
C VAL A 257 14.73 -10.41 -39.33
N ARG A 258 14.64 -11.46 -40.16
CA ARG A 258 15.38 -11.53 -41.43
C ARG A 258 15.04 -10.40 -42.40
N GLN A 259 13.74 -10.11 -42.58
CA GLN A 259 13.28 -9.03 -43.42
C GLN A 259 13.80 -7.67 -42.92
N VAL A 260 13.74 -7.43 -41.60
CA VAL A 260 14.26 -6.17 -41.00
C VAL A 260 15.76 -6.02 -41.20
N VAL A 261 16.53 -7.11 -41.06
CA VAL A 261 17.99 -7.07 -41.32
C VAL A 261 18.28 -6.76 -42.77
N GLU A 262 17.56 -7.40 -43.73
CA GLU A 262 17.69 -7.15 -45.14
C GLU A 262 17.31 -5.71 -45.52
N ASP A 263 16.22 -5.18 -45.01
CA ASP A 263 15.76 -3.79 -45.26
C ASP A 263 16.79 -2.75 -44.78
N ASN A 264 17.59 -3.06 -43.77
CA ASN A 264 18.60 -2.17 -43.19
C ASN A 264 20.03 -2.42 -43.74
N ALA A 265 20.25 -3.46 -44.58
CA ALA A 265 21.56 -3.81 -45.11
C ALA A 265 22.23 -2.69 -45.88
N ALA A 266 21.49 -2.00 -46.78
CA ALA A 266 22.01 -0.89 -47.54
C ALA A 266 22.39 0.34 -46.67
N ALA A 267 21.73 0.54 -45.56
CA ALA A 267 22.08 1.58 -44.58
C ALA A 267 23.37 1.22 -43.82
N ALA A 268 23.47 0.00 -43.37
CA ALA A 268 24.65 -0.53 -42.69
C ALA A 268 25.90 -0.47 -43.59
N GLU A 269 25.76 -0.87 -44.85
CA GLU A 269 26.87 -0.83 -45.85
C GLU A 269 27.36 0.62 -46.09
N ARG A 270 26.45 1.56 -46.23
CA ARG A 270 26.79 3.00 -46.38
C ARG A 270 27.58 3.54 -45.17
N ASP A 271 27.26 3.09 -43.98
CA ASP A 271 27.91 3.49 -42.74
C ASP A 271 29.15 2.61 -42.41
N GLY A 272 29.49 1.65 -43.28
CA GLY A 272 30.64 0.74 -43.14
C GLY A 272 30.49 -0.24 -41.98
N ILE A 273 29.29 -0.70 -41.68
CA ILE A 273 28.97 -1.55 -40.55
C ILE A 273 28.62 -2.96 -41.06
N ALA A 274 29.28 -3.97 -40.51
CA ALA A 274 28.96 -5.36 -40.79
C ALA A 274 27.75 -5.81 -39.98
N VAL A 275 26.75 -6.40 -40.64
CA VAL A 275 25.56 -6.95 -39.93
C VAL A 275 25.55 -8.47 -40.15
N ALA A 276 25.52 -9.24 -39.04
CA ALA A 276 25.38 -10.69 -39.05
C ALA A 276 24.10 -11.06 -38.29
N ALA A 277 23.33 -12.00 -38.87
CA ALA A 277 22.13 -12.53 -38.27
C ALA A 277 22.19 -14.05 -38.14
N GLU A 278 22.02 -14.54 -36.93
CA GLU A 278 21.87 -15.95 -36.60
C GLU A 278 20.48 -16.19 -36.05
N THR A 279 19.59 -16.78 -36.86
CA THR A 279 18.17 -16.93 -36.51
C THR A 279 17.75 -18.38 -36.47
N ARG A 280 16.85 -18.72 -35.56
CA ARG A 280 16.14 -19.98 -35.48
C ARG A 280 14.65 -19.78 -35.68
N PRO A 281 13.90 -20.76 -36.20
CA PRO A 281 12.46 -20.65 -36.32
C PRO A 281 11.81 -20.45 -34.94
N VAL A 282 11.11 -19.32 -34.78
CA VAL A 282 10.39 -18.98 -33.55
C VAL A 282 9.05 -18.35 -33.93
N THR A 283 7.97 -18.91 -33.38
CA THR A 283 6.61 -18.35 -33.54
C THR A 283 6.14 -17.74 -32.22
N VAL A 284 5.72 -16.50 -32.26
CA VAL A 284 5.24 -15.75 -31.08
C VAL A 284 3.77 -15.34 -31.30
N ALA A 285 2.97 -15.44 -30.26
CA ALA A 285 1.60 -14.92 -30.29
C ALA A 285 1.60 -13.39 -30.10
N GLY A 286 1.37 -12.62 -31.18
CA GLY A 286 1.50 -11.17 -31.13
C GLY A 286 0.90 -10.42 -32.30
N ASP A 287 1.30 -9.17 -32.41
CA ASP A 287 1.01 -8.27 -33.55
C ASP A 287 2.28 -8.15 -34.41
N GLU A 288 2.19 -8.59 -35.67
CA GLU A 288 3.32 -8.61 -36.61
C GLU A 288 3.87 -7.21 -36.88
N VAL A 289 3.00 -6.19 -36.98
CA VAL A 289 3.41 -4.80 -37.24
C VAL A 289 4.24 -4.27 -36.08
N LEU A 290 3.80 -4.53 -34.86
CA LEU A 290 4.53 -4.11 -33.65
C LEU A 290 5.84 -4.88 -33.49
N LEU A 291 5.85 -6.19 -33.73
CA LEU A 291 7.07 -7.01 -33.66
C LEU A 291 8.10 -6.59 -34.73
N THR A 292 7.65 -6.31 -35.97
CA THR A 292 8.50 -5.76 -37.02
C THR A 292 9.10 -4.42 -36.59
N ARG A 293 8.29 -3.55 -36.00
CA ARG A 293 8.75 -2.26 -35.50
C ARG A 293 9.73 -2.37 -34.35
N MET A 294 9.55 -3.32 -33.44
CA MET A 294 10.48 -3.62 -32.36
C MET A 294 11.84 -4.05 -32.92
N ALA A 295 11.86 -5.03 -33.84
CA ALA A 295 13.07 -5.50 -34.47
C ALA A 295 13.78 -4.38 -35.26
N ALA A 296 13.01 -3.56 -36.02
CA ALA A 296 13.55 -2.42 -36.76
C ALA A 296 14.19 -1.38 -35.85
N ASN A 297 13.56 -1.03 -34.71
CA ASN A 297 14.14 -0.12 -33.73
C ASN A 297 15.46 -0.64 -33.14
N LEU A 298 15.54 -1.95 -32.84
CA LEU A 298 16.77 -2.57 -32.34
C LEU A 298 17.90 -2.51 -33.38
N VAL A 299 17.64 -2.95 -34.60
CA VAL A 299 18.65 -2.99 -35.67
C VAL A 299 19.09 -1.57 -36.08
N GLN A 300 18.16 -0.64 -36.27
CA GLN A 300 18.47 0.76 -36.58
C GLN A 300 19.25 1.43 -35.45
N ASN A 301 18.91 1.15 -34.20
CA ASN A 301 19.65 1.69 -33.07
C ASN A 301 21.08 1.15 -33.03
N ALA A 302 21.27 -0.13 -33.30
CA ALA A 302 22.56 -0.81 -33.34
C ALA A 302 23.46 -0.30 -34.48
N ILE A 303 22.89 0.02 -35.63
CA ILE A 303 23.61 0.64 -36.78
C ILE A 303 23.97 2.09 -36.44
N ARG A 304 23.01 2.90 -36.02
CA ARG A 304 23.19 4.32 -35.73
C ARG A 304 24.23 4.63 -34.65
N HIS A 305 24.22 3.85 -33.58
CA HIS A 305 25.11 4.03 -32.41
C HIS A 305 26.35 3.16 -32.48
N ASN A 306 26.75 2.78 -33.70
CA ASN A 306 27.96 2.04 -33.96
C ASN A 306 29.16 2.98 -34.19
N ARG A 307 30.34 2.40 -34.38
CA ARG A 307 31.56 3.07 -34.83
C ARG A 307 31.87 2.66 -36.27
N PRO A 308 32.53 3.51 -37.07
CA PRO A 308 32.97 3.10 -38.41
C PRO A 308 33.79 1.80 -38.38
N GLY A 309 33.50 0.86 -39.26
CA GLY A 309 34.11 -0.47 -39.26
C GLY A 309 33.69 -1.39 -38.14
N GLY A 310 32.62 -1.07 -37.40
CA GLY A 310 32.06 -1.90 -36.36
C GLY A 310 31.13 -2.99 -36.91
N ASP A 311 30.55 -3.78 -35.96
CA ASP A 311 29.64 -4.87 -36.27
C ASP A 311 28.34 -4.79 -35.48
N VAL A 312 27.30 -5.37 -36.06
CA VAL A 312 26.01 -5.65 -35.41
C VAL A 312 25.74 -7.15 -35.51
N ARG A 313 25.40 -7.77 -34.38
CA ARG A 313 24.99 -9.17 -34.34
C ARG A 313 23.55 -9.24 -33.87
N VAL A 314 22.75 -9.98 -34.65
CA VAL A 314 21.34 -10.25 -34.34
C VAL A 314 21.20 -11.74 -34.13
N GLU A 315 20.84 -12.15 -32.93
CA GLU A 315 20.65 -13.55 -32.55
C GLU A 315 19.19 -13.78 -32.14
N LEU A 316 18.51 -14.71 -32.81
CA LEU A 316 17.14 -15.11 -32.46
C LEU A 316 17.14 -16.57 -32.01
N SER A 317 16.67 -16.80 -30.80
CA SER A 317 16.46 -18.14 -30.21
C SER A 317 15.04 -18.27 -29.66
N GLU A 318 14.67 -19.46 -29.21
CA GLU A 318 13.37 -19.67 -28.52
C GLU A 318 13.22 -18.84 -27.24
N GLU A 319 14.32 -18.43 -26.62
CA GLU A 319 14.32 -17.69 -25.35
C GLU A 319 14.28 -16.17 -25.56
N ALA A 320 14.97 -15.65 -26.58
CA ALA A 320 15.12 -14.22 -26.76
C ALA A 320 15.59 -13.79 -28.17
N LEU A 321 15.27 -12.57 -28.51
CA LEU A 321 15.94 -11.78 -29.57
C LEU A 321 17.02 -10.94 -28.92
N VAL A 322 18.28 -11.15 -29.32
CA VAL A 322 19.43 -10.39 -28.84
C VAL A 322 20.01 -9.59 -29.99
N VAL A 323 20.17 -8.27 -29.81
CA VAL A 323 20.85 -7.40 -30.75
C VAL A 323 22.04 -6.77 -30.05
N ARG A 324 23.24 -7.05 -30.55
CA ARG A 324 24.50 -6.55 -30.01
C ARG A 324 25.18 -5.67 -31.05
N ASN A 325 25.69 -4.53 -30.64
CA ASN A 325 26.52 -3.67 -31.49
C ASN A 325 27.84 -3.30 -30.80
N THR A 326 28.86 -3.07 -31.61
CA THR A 326 30.03 -2.29 -31.20
C THR A 326 29.68 -0.81 -31.18
N GLY A 327 30.46 0.04 -30.47
CA GLY A 327 30.16 1.47 -30.42
C GLY A 327 30.90 2.21 -29.31
N PRO A 328 30.48 3.41 -28.95
CA PRO A 328 31.03 4.17 -27.84
C PRO A 328 30.83 3.43 -26.51
N ILE A 329 31.66 3.72 -25.52
CA ILE A 329 31.51 3.18 -24.17
C ILE A 329 30.23 3.72 -23.53
N VAL A 330 29.40 2.82 -23.04
CA VAL A 330 28.16 3.11 -22.34
C VAL A 330 28.40 2.92 -20.83
N PRO A 331 28.20 3.96 -19.99
CA PRO A 331 28.28 3.80 -18.56
C PRO A 331 27.21 2.83 -18.05
N PRO A 332 27.58 1.77 -17.28
CA PRO A 332 26.59 0.77 -16.83
C PRO A 332 25.45 1.34 -16.02
N GLU A 333 25.70 2.39 -15.23
CA GLU A 333 24.72 3.08 -14.39
C GLU A 333 23.67 3.85 -15.19
N LYS A 334 23.90 4.08 -16.49
CA LYS A 334 22.97 4.81 -17.38
C LYS A 334 22.19 3.88 -18.31
N VAL A 335 22.46 2.58 -18.29
CA VAL A 335 21.82 1.65 -19.23
C VAL A 335 20.30 1.60 -19.04
N ASP A 336 19.83 1.56 -17.80
CA ASP A 336 18.39 1.51 -17.51
C ASP A 336 17.67 2.79 -17.96
N GLU A 337 18.34 3.94 -17.90
CA GLU A 337 17.77 5.20 -18.37
C GLU A 337 17.52 5.25 -19.89
N LEU A 338 18.18 4.37 -20.67
CA LEU A 338 18.01 4.33 -22.13
C LEU A 338 16.62 3.85 -22.58
N PHE A 339 15.90 3.19 -21.70
CA PHE A 339 14.52 2.77 -21.94
C PHE A 339 13.49 3.84 -21.59
N GLU A 340 13.92 4.95 -20.97
CA GLU A 340 13.04 6.09 -20.75
C GLU A 340 12.84 6.87 -22.08
N PRO A 341 11.59 7.29 -22.39
CA PRO A 341 11.34 8.10 -23.59
C PRO A 341 12.16 9.39 -23.60
N PHE A 342 12.70 9.74 -24.77
CA PHE A 342 13.50 10.95 -25.01
C PHE A 342 14.88 10.99 -24.32
N ARG A 343 15.33 9.87 -23.73
CA ARG A 343 16.67 9.78 -23.12
C ARG A 343 17.76 9.50 -24.18
N ARG A 344 18.90 10.15 -23.97
CA ARG A 344 20.10 10.02 -24.81
C ARG A 344 21.34 10.12 -23.93
N LEU A 345 22.37 9.31 -24.23
CA LEU A 345 23.64 9.30 -23.47
C LEU A 345 24.44 10.60 -23.68
N HIS A 346 24.43 11.16 -24.87
CA HIS A 346 25.12 12.39 -25.20
C HIS A 346 24.13 13.39 -25.82
N ALA A 347 24.02 14.55 -25.19
CA ALA A 347 23.33 15.69 -25.81
C ALA A 347 24.32 16.34 -26.79
N ASP A 348 24.41 15.83 -28.03
CA ASP A 348 25.16 16.50 -29.06
C ASP A 348 24.57 17.88 -29.33
N ARG A 349 25.33 18.93 -28.96
CA ARG A 349 24.98 20.33 -29.15
C ARG A 349 24.99 20.76 -30.62
N THR A 350 25.45 19.91 -31.52
CA THR A 350 25.51 20.15 -32.95
C THR A 350 24.35 19.44 -33.63
N GLY A 351 23.41 20.22 -34.09
CA GLY A 351 22.12 19.99 -34.76
C GLY A 351 21.90 18.86 -35.77
N SER A 352 22.75 17.83 -35.84
CA SER A 352 22.61 16.67 -36.73
C SER A 352 21.96 15.43 -36.06
N ALA A 353 21.23 15.63 -34.98
CA ALA A 353 20.68 14.53 -34.19
C ALA A 353 19.44 13.90 -34.85
N GLU A 354 19.67 12.93 -35.69
CA GLU A 354 18.66 12.07 -36.29
C GLU A 354 18.11 11.05 -35.25
N GLY A 355 17.29 11.47 -34.29
CA GLY A 355 16.58 10.55 -33.42
C GLY A 355 16.03 11.21 -32.16
N ALA A 356 14.74 11.03 -31.92
CA ALA A 356 14.02 11.61 -30.79
C ALA A 356 14.30 10.92 -29.45
N GLY A 357 15.19 9.90 -29.37
CA GLY A 357 15.42 9.12 -28.16
C GLY A 357 14.23 8.21 -27.79
N LEU A 358 13.45 7.77 -28.78
CA LEU A 358 12.28 6.90 -28.56
C LEU A 358 12.53 5.43 -28.89
N GLY A 359 13.61 5.07 -29.59
CA GLY A 359 13.81 3.72 -30.13
C GLY A 359 13.72 2.61 -29.06
N LEU A 360 14.55 2.69 -28.02
CA LEU A 360 14.57 1.66 -26.96
C LEU A 360 13.33 1.71 -26.06
N SER A 361 12.73 2.87 -25.84
CA SER A 361 11.46 2.97 -25.10
C SER A 361 10.29 2.34 -25.88
N ILE A 362 10.29 2.44 -27.21
CA ILE A 362 9.34 1.73 -28.08
C ILE A 362 9.55 0.20 -27.98
N VAL A 363 10.80 -0.26 -28.02
CA VAL A 363 11.13 -1.68 -27.83
C VAL A 363 10.58 -2.18 -26.50
N ALA A 364 10.80 -1.45 -25.41
CA ALA A 364 10.30 -1.82 -24.08
C ALA A 364 8.76 -1.82 -24.02
N ALA A 365 8.11 -0.88 -24.68
CA ALA A 365 6.64 -0.82 -24.72
C ALA A 365 6.05 -2.01 -25.48
N ILE A 366 6.63 -2.33 -26.65
CA ILE A 366 6.17 -3.47 -27.47
C ILE A 366 6.43 -4.80 -26.75
N ALA A 367 7.61 -4.98 -26.14
CA ALA A 367 7.94 -6.19 -25.38
C ALA A 367 6.90 -6.41 -24.25
N ARG A 368 6.63 -5.37 -23.44
CA ARG A 368 5.62 -5.43 -22.37
C ARG A 368 4.20 -5.72 -22.91
N ALA A 369 3.81 -5.12 -24.03
CA ALA A 369 2.51 -5.40 -24.64
C ALA A 369 2.35 -6.89 -25.04
N HIS A 370 3.45 -7.54 -25.40
CA HIS A 370 3.51 -8.97 -25.73
C HIS A 370 3.74 -9.88 -24.49
N GLY A 371 3.79 -9.31 -23.27
CA GLY A 371 4.04 -10.07 -22.03
C GLY A 371 5.51 -10.39 -21.79
N GLY A 372 6.41 -9.84 -22.61
CA GLY A 372 7.84 -10.03 -22.53
C GLY A 372 8.56 -9.02 -21.65
N ASP A 373 9.87 -9.17 -21.56
CA ASP A 373 10.79 -8.30 -20.83
C ASP A 373 11.95 -7.87 -21.74
N VAL A 374 12.53 -6.69 -21.46
CA VAL A 374 13.67 -6.17 -22.18
C VAL A 374 14.77 -5.77 -21.21
N ARG A 375 15.99 -6.14 -21.53
CA ARG A 375 17.19 -5.79 -20.78
C ARG A 375 18.30 -5.32 -21.72
N ALA A 376 19.14 -4.46 -21.21
CA ALA A 376 20.34 -4.06 -21.92
C ALA A 376 21.56 -4.22 -21.01
N THR A 377 22.72 -4.48 -21.63
CA THR A 377 24.01 -4.54 -20.95
C THR A 377 25.04 -3.77 -21.77
N ALA A 378 25.85 -2.96 -21.10
CA ALA A 378 26.97 -2.28 -21.72
C ALA A 378 28.06 -3.31 -22.07
N ASN A 379 28.56 -3.26 -23.30
CA ASN A 379 29.66 -4.13 -23.70
C ASN A 379 31.00 -3.58 -23.18
N PRO A 380 31.90 -4.42 -22.65
CA PRO A 380 33.19 -3.97 -22.12
C PRO A 380 34.05 -3.19 -23.15
N ASP A 381 33.97 -3.58 -24.43
CA ASP A 381 34.72 -2.97 -25.53
C ASP A 381 33.95 -1.83 -26.21
N GLY A 382 32.86 -1.36 -25.59
CA GLY A 382 31.95 -0.36 -26.09
C GLY A 382 30.79 -0.93 -26.89
N GLY A 383 29.71 -0.14 -26.99
CA GLY A 383 28.43 -0.56 -27.55
C GLY A 383 27.48 -1.16 -26.52
N LEU A 384 26.37 -1.72 -26.99
CA LEU A 384 25.27 -2.22 -26.18
C LEU A 384 24.82 -3.59 -26.67
N SER A 385 24.40 -4.44 -25.74
CA SER A 385 23.68 -5.68 -26.03
C SER A 385 22.26 -5.56 -25.46
N VAL A 386 21.26 -5.61 -26.33
CA VAL A 386 19.83 -5.52 -25.95
C VAL A 386 19.21 -6.89 -26.13
N THR A 387 18.60 -7.42 -25.07
CA THR A 387 17.94 -8.72 -25.03
C THR A 387 16.44 -8.52 -24.81
N VAL A 388 15.61 -9.06 -25.69
CA VAL A 388 14.16 -9.07 -25.59
C VAL A 388 13.68 -10.50 -25.46
N ALA A 389 13.15 -10.83 -24.29
CA ALA A 389 12.48 -12.11 -24.04
C ALA A 389 10.98 -11.94 -24.38
N LEU A 390 10.47 -12.78 -25.27
CA LEU A 390 9.05 -12.82 -25.65
C LEU A 390 8.48 -14.17 -25.19
N THR A 391 7.31 -14.15 -24.57
CA THR A 391 6.63 -15.37 -24.08
C THR A 391 5.49 -15.77 -24.98
#